data_7d568af9a11d53c39c481b78e8d14460
#
_entry.id   7d568af9a11d53c39c481b78e8d14460
#
_cell.length_a   1.000
_cell.length_b   1.000
_cell.length_c   1.000
_cell.angle_alpha   90.00
_cell.angle_beta   90.00
_cell.angle_gamma   90.00
#
_symmetry.space_group_name_H-M   'P 1'
#
loop_
_entity.id
_entity.type
_entity.pdbx_description
1 polymer ?
#
loop_
_entity_poly.entity_id
_entity_poly.type
_entity_poly.pdbx_seq_one_letter_code
_entity_poly.pdbx_strand_id
1 'polypeptide(L)'
;GITYDVSAPAISSTTPSENSYVNNTKVSYTLSEAVASGTITWTQTGGSADSNSPHAKALAGDELNTGAHTDITLTNNPTLVDGAIYTISFDVKDAAGNVATTVSAYNVTYDVSPSTITDISIANNDYVGSREIIFVTNEEKLPGSVTFTRTGGTEDAGSPHTKTIAGPTMIDNEYNGYKYQMHTDVDFTNLVDAAIYTVNFKVTDLAENQTSIDKEN
;
A
#
# COMPACT_ATOMS: atom_id res chain seq x y z
N GLY A 1 -2.89 38.55 31.52
CA GLY A 1 -4.27 38.10 31.80
C GLY A 1 -4.25 36.65 32.26
N ILE A 2 -5.31 36.20 32.89
CA ILE A 2 -5.55 34.81 33.24
C ILE A 2 -6.73 34.35 32.39
N THR A 3 -6.54 33.25 31.62
CA THR A 3 -7.60 32.62 30.85
C THR A 3 -8.14 31.42 31.64
N TYR A 4 -9.44 31.31 31.79
CA TYR A 4 -10.13 30.13 32.33
C TYR A 4 -10.65 29.31 31.16
N ASP A 5 -10.14 28.09 31.02
CA ASP A 5 -10.47 27.16 29.94
C ASP A 5 -10.75 25.78 30.52
N VAL A 6 -11.91 25.21 30.17
CA VAL A 6 -12.37 23.87 30.57
C VAL A 6 -12.75 23.01 29.35
N SER A 7 -12.54 23.54 28.14
CA SER A 7 -12.87 22.84 26.90
C SER A 7 -11.70 21.96 26.46
N ALA A 8 -11.92 20.68 26.33
CA ALA A 8 -10.89 19.79 25.79
C ALA A 8 -10.76 19.94 24.27
N PRO A 9 -9.55 19.86 23.71
CA PRO A 9 -9.36 19.80 22.26
C PRO A 9 -10.00 18.55 21.67
N ALA A 10 -10.34 18.60 20.38
CA ALA A 10 -10.86 17.47 19.64
C ALA A 10 -9.88 17.05 18.54
N ILE A 11 -9.76 15.74 18.34
CA ILE A 11 -8.99 15.11 17.26
C ILE A 11 -9.98 14.47 16.29
N SER A 12 -9.77 14.67 14.98
CA SER A 12 -10.61 14.10 13.93
C SER A 12 -9.81 13.81 12.67
N SER A 13 -10.44 13.17 11.68
CA SER A 13 -9.85 12.87 10.36
C SER A 13 -8.48 12.17 10.45
N THR A 14 -8.38 11.19 11.35
CA THR A 14 -7.12 10.45 11.57
C THR A 14 -6.87 9.42 10.47
N THR A 15 -5.61 9.31 10.05
CA THR A 15 -5.08 8.21 9.23
C THR A 15 -3.78 7.69 9.86
N PRO A 16 -3.41 6.41 9.64
CA PRO A 16 -4.11 5.37 8.90
C PRO A 16 -5.49 5.03 9.48
N SER A 17 -6.40 4.51 8.62
CA SER A 17 -7.71 4.05 9.06
C SER A 17 -7.63 2.64 9.66
N GLU A 18 -8.67 2.26 10.40
CA GLU A 18 -8.82 0.90 10.94
C GLU A 18 -8.80 -0.15 9.83
N ASN A 19 -8.15 -1.30 10.07
CA ASN A 19 -7.99 -2.43 9.15
C ASN A 19 -7.25 -2.08 7.84
N SER A 20 -6.44 -1.03 7.83
CA SER A 20 -5.64 -0.65 6.65
C SER A 20 -4.28 -1.33 6.63
N TYR A 21 -3.69 -1.36 5.42
CA TYR A 21 -2.30 -1.73 5.18
C TYR A 21 -1.54 -0.46 4.79
N VAL A 22 -0.33 -0.28 5.30
CA VAL A 22 0.49 0.91 5.03
C VAL A 22 1.96 0.53 4.85
N ASN A 23 2.63 1.15 3.87
CA ASN A 23 4.06 0.96 3.62
C ASN A 23 4.93 2.12 4.12
N ASN A 24 4.36 3.01 4.89
CA ASN A 24 5.05 4.16 5.46
C ASN A 24 4.47 4.51 6.83
N THR A 25 5.08 5.48 7.52
CA THR A 25 4.71 5.90 8.87
C THR A 25 3.99 7.24 8.91
N LYS A 26 3.51 7.72 7.75
CA LYS A 26 2.78 8.97 7.66
C LYS A 26 1.43 8.89 8.36
N VAL A 27 1.01 10.01 8.92
CA VAL A 27 -0.26 10.17 9.62
C VAL A 27 -0.98 11.40 9.15
N SER A 28 -2.31 11.39 9.29
CA SER A 28 -3.11 12.61 9.21
C SER A 28 -3.93 12.74 10.48
N TYR A 29 -4.22 13.97 10.87
CA TYR A 29 -5.15 14.31 11.94
C TYR A 29 -5.56 15.78 11.82
N THR A 30 -6.66 16.13 12.44
CA THR A 30 -7.12 17.53 12.53
C THR A 30 -7.31 17.89 14.01
N LEU A 31 -6.72 19.00 14.44
CA LEU A 31 -6.87 19.56 15.78
C LEU A 31 -7.86 20.72 15.75
N SER A 32 -8.85 20.70 16.66
CA SER A 32 -9.83 21.78 16.78
C SER A 32 -9.20 23.10 17.27
N GLU A 33 -8.09 23.00 18.00
CA GLU A 33 -7.32 24.10 18.55
C GLU A 33 -5.84 23.75 18.66
N ALA A 34 -4.98 24.70 18.96
CA ALA A 34 -3.57 24.45 19.24
C ALA A 34 -3.42 23.75 20.59
N VAL A 35 -2.58 22.71 20.64
CA VAL A 35 -2.37 21.89 21.83
C VAL A 35 -0.98 22.13 22.43
N ALA A 36 -0.87 21.96 23.75
CA ALA A 36 0.41 22.11 24.46
C ALA A 36 1.29 20.87 24.34
N SER A 37 0.67 19.70 24.16
CA SER A 37 1.36 18.42 23.95
C SER A 37 0.46 17.42 23.25
N GLY A 38 1.09 16.49 22.55
CA GLY A 38 0.43 15.35 21.92
C GLY A 38 1.39 14.18 21.79
N THR A 39 0.81 12.99 21.66
CA THR A 39 1.55 11.76 21.43
C THR A 39 0.78 10.88 20.45
N ILE A 40 1.47 10.35 19.46
CA ILE A 40 0.93 9.28 18.62
C ILE A 40 1.68 8.01 18.99
N THR A 41 0.94 6.96 19.33
CA THR A 41 1.52 5.71 19.82
C THR A 41 1.13 4.55 18.93
N TRP A 42 2.12 3.83 18.41
CA TRP A 42 1.95 2.56 17.69
C TRP A 42 2.21 1.42 18.68
N THR A 43 1.15 0.69 19.04
CA THR A 43 1.23 -0.48 19.93
C THR A 43 1.04 -1.74 19.12
N GLN A 44 2.04 -2.61 19.06
CA GLN A 44 1.92 -3.89 18.37
C GLN A 44 0.86 -4.76 19.03
N THR A 45 -0.03 -5.32 18.21
CA THR A 45 -1.14 -6.18 18.64
C THR A 45 -1.16 -7.53 17.93
N GLY A 46 -0.32 -7.72 16.90
CA GLY A 46 -0.22 -8.96 16.14
C GLY A 46 0.88 -8.93 15.07
N GLY A 47 0.88 -9.92 14.19
CA GLY A 47 1.85 -10.04 13.10
C GLY A 47 3.27 -10.31 13.56
N SER A 48 4.27 -9.80 12.82
CA SER A 48 5.69 -9.92 13.15
C SER A 48 6.01 -9.26 14.50
N ALA A 49 6.90 -9.88 15.28
CA ALA A 49 7.23 -9.39 16.62
C ALA A 49 8.04 -8.09 16.58
N ASP A 50 7.59 -7.08 17.31
CA ASP A 50 8.26 -5.80 17.50
C ASP A 50 8.67 -5.63 18.98
N SER A 51 9.93 -5.92 19.27
CA SER A 51 10.47 -5.85 20.64
C SER A 51 10.58 -4.43 21.19
N ASN A 52 10.45 -3.40 20.35
CA ASN A 52 10.50 -2.00 20.71
C ASN A 52 9.11 -1.36 20.90
N SER A 53 8.04 -2.13 20.65
CA SER A 53 6.68 -1.68 20.89
C SER A 53 6.39 -1.52 22.40
N PRO A 54 5.65 -0.46 22.81
CA PRO A 54 5.01 0.57 22.00
C PRO A 54 5.95 1.71 21.57
N HIS A 55 5.73 2.25 20.37
CA HIS A 55 6.42 3.43 19.88
C HIS A 55 5.61 4.69 20.16
N ALA A 56 5.80 5.28 21.33
CA ALA A 56 5.18 6.55 21.68
C ALA A 56 6.00 7.73 21.13
N LYS A 57 5.42 8.51 20.23
CA LYS A 57 6.07 9.62 19.54
C LYS A 57 5.41 10.94 19.89
N ALA A 58 6.15 11.78 20.62
CA ALA A 58 5.66 13.11 20.97
C ALA A 58 5.57 14.01 19.74
N LEU A 59 4.46 14.74 19.60
CA LEU A 59 4.29 15.80 18.61
C LEU A 59 5.17 17.00 18.93
N ALA A 60 5.70 17.68 17.90
CA ALA A 60 6.62 18.78 18.03
C ALA A 60 6.36 19.90 17.01
N GLY A 61 6.65 21.15 17.40
CA GLY A 61 6.57 22.30 16.51
C GLY A 61 5.18 22.48 15.89
N ASP A 62 5.12 22.54 14.56
CA ASP A 62 3.88 22.77 13.82
C ASP A 62 2.86 21.63 13.96
N GLU A 63 3.29 20.43 14.36
CA GLU A 63 2.41 19.29 14.60
C GLU A 63 1.39 19.53 15.75
N LEU A 64 1.63 20.57 16.57
CA LEU A 64 0.77 20.99 17.69
C LEU A 64 -0.21 22.12 17.35
N ASN A 65 -0.12 22.67 16.15
CA ASN A 65 -0.95 23.78 15.73
C ASN A 65 -2.39 23.33 15.42
N THR A 66 -3.35 24.26 15.55
CA THR A 66 -4.74 24.01 15.13
C THR A 66 -4.84 23.77 13.63
N GLY A 67 -5.80 22.94 13.22
CA GLY A 67 -6.11 22.67 11.81
C GLY A 67 -5.72 21.28 11.36
N ALA A 68 -5.73 21.08 10.05
CA ALA A 68 -5.46 19.80 9.41
C ALA A 68 -3.95 19.59 9.19
N HIS A 69 -3.47 18.43 9.62
CA HIS A 69 -2.16 17.88 9.33
C HIS A 69 -2.38 16.66 8.40
N THR A 70 -2.03 16.81 7.11
CA THR A 70 -2.37 15.80 6.11
C THR A 70 -1.10 15.13 5.62
N ASP A 71 -1.07 13.78 5.70
CA ASP A 71 -0.02 12.91 5.16
C ASP A 71 1.40 13.33 5.60
N ILE A 72 1.53 13.70 6.87
CA ILE A 72 2.78 14.17 7.44
C ILE A 72 3.65 13.03 7.98
N THR A 73 4.96 13.19 7.85
CA THR A 73 5.95 12.39 8.59
C THR A 73 6.28 13.14 9.88
N LEU A 74 6.08 12.51 11.03
CA LEU A 74 6.34 13.14 12.32
C LEU A 74 7.82 13.48 12.48
N THR A 75 8.11 14.59 13.17
CA THR A 75 9.49 14.96 13.56
C THR A 75 10.17 13.83 14.34
N ASN A 76 9.42 13.16 15.22
CA ASN A 76 9.87 11.99 15.98
C ASN A 76 9.30 10.70 15.36
N ASN A 77 9.66 10.39 14.11
CA ASN A 77 9.08 9.27 13.38
C ASN A 77 9.40 7.90 14.03
N PRO A 78 8.45 6.93 14.10
CA PRO A 78 8.74 5.58 14.56
C PRO A 78 9.54 4.77 13.53
N THR A 79 10.25 3.75 14.02
CA THR A 79 10.76 2.66 13.19
C THR A 79 9.88 1.44 13.46
N LEU A 80 9.06 1.06 12.50
CA LEU A 80 8.13 -0.07 12.61
C LEU A 80 8.73 -1.34 12.01
N VAL A 81 8.16 -2.48 12.37
CA VAL A 81 8.57 -3.82 11.90
C VAL A 81 7.63 -4.27 10.78
N ASP A 82 8.21 -4.70 9.67
CA ASP A 82 7.49 -5.24 8.51
C ASP A 82 6.65 -6.48 8.88
N GLY A 83 5.41 -6.52 8.42
CA GLY A 83 4.43 -7.55 8.75
C GLY A 83 3.85 -7.46 10.16
N ALA A 84 4.20 -6.44 10.96
CA ALA A 84 3.59 -6.22 12.28
C ALA A 84 2.25 -5.50 12.16
N ILE A 85 1.34 -5.83 13.08
CA ILE A 85 0.01 -5.21 13.18
C ILE A 85 -0.01 -4.31 14.40
N TYR A 86 -0.47 -3.08 14.22
CA TYR A 86 -0.49 -2.05 15.26
C TYR A 86 -1.90 -1.53 15.55
N THR A 87 -2.11 -1.11 16.79
CA THR A 87 -3.11 -0.10 17.15
C THR A 87 -2.40 1.24 17.20
N ILE A 88 -2.94 2.25 16.52
CA ILE A 88 -2.40 3.61 16.50
C ILE A 88 -3.33 4.50 17.30
N SER A 89 -2.82 5.12 18.39
CA SER A 89 -3.58 6.00 19.26
C SER A 89 -3.08 7.43 19.16
N PHE A 90 -4.02 8.37 19.12
CA PHE A 90 -3.79 9.81 19.06
C PHE A 90 -4.28 10.45 20.35
N ASP A 91 -3.37 11.05 21.11
CA ASP A 91 -3.62 11.68 22.39
C ASP A 91 -3.09 13.11 22.40
N VAL A 92 -3.88 14.08 22.82
CA VAL A 92 -3.45 15.47 22.92
C VAL A 92 -4.02 16.15 24.17
N LYS A 93 -3.34 17.22 24.61
CA LYS A 93 -3.73 18.02 25.75
C LYS A 93 -3.46 19.51 25.45
N ASP A 94 -4.40 20.38 25.80
CA ASP A 94 -4.26 21.82 25.66
C ASP A 94 -3.37 22.48 26.74
N ALA A 95 -3.22 23.79 26.69
CA ALA A 95 -2.42 24.56 27.61
C ALA A 95 -3.07 24.70 28.99
N ALA A 96 -4.39 24.54 29.12
CA ALA A 96 -5.12 24.55 30.39
C ALA A 96 -5.05 23.19 31.09
N GLY A 97 -4.62 22.15 30.40
CA GLY A 97 -4.51 20.79 30.92
C GLY A 97 -5.69 19.89 30.58
N ASN A 98 -6.66 20.37 29.76
CA ASN A 98 -7.78 19.56 29.34
C ASN A 98 -7.29 18.50 28.32
N VAL A 99 -7.70 17.25 28.49
CA VAL A 99 -7.27 16.09 27.69
C VAL A 99 -8.35 15.74 26.67
N ALA A 100 -7.97 15.58 25.41
CA ALA A 100 -8.86 15.06 24.37
C ALA A 100 -9.28 13.62 24.64
N THR A 101 -10.43 13.23 24.11
CA THR A 101 -10.76 11.80 23.98
C THR A 101 -9.78 11.15 23.00
N THR A 102 -9.11 10.09 23.42
CA THR A 102 -8.20 9.30 22.57
C THR A 102 -8.94 8.81 21.32
N VAL A 103 -8.34 9.02 20.15
CA VAL A 103 -8.79 8.41 18.88
C VAL A 103 -7.83 7.28 18.54
N SER A 104 -8.37 6.12 18.15
CA SER A 104 -7.55 4.96 17.83
C SER A 104 -7.97 4.33 16.51
N ALA A 105 -6.98 3.88 15.73
CA ALA A 105 -7.13 3.01 14.57
C ALA A 105 -6.58 1.62 14.93
N TYR A 106 -7.40 0.59 14.79
CA TYR A 106 -7.04 -0.77 15.14
C TYR A 106 -6.67 -1.59 13.88
N ASN A 107 -5.89 -2.65 14.07
CA ASN A 107 -5.52 -3.60 13.00
C ASN A 107 -4.86 -2.92 11.78
N VAL A 108 -3.97 -1.99 12.01
CA VAL A 108 -3.16 -1.38 10.94
C VAL A 108 -1.93 -2.25 10.72
N THR A 109 -1.82 -2.84 9.54
CA THR A 109 -0.66 -3.66 9.15
C THR A 109 0.39 -2.78 8.49
N TYR A 110 1.62 -2.80 9.03
CA TYR A 110 2.77 -2.17 8.40
C TYR A 110 3.45 -3.18 7.49
N ASP A 111 3.49 -2.91 6.18
CA ASP A 111 3.98 -3.83 5.15
C ASP A 111 4.77 -3.05 4.10
N VAL A 112 6.07 -3.28 4.04
CA VAL A 112 6.99 -2.67 3.06
C VAL A 112 7.56 -3.69 2.09
N SER A 113 7.13 -4.96 2.20
CA SER A 113 7.58 -6.06 1.36
C SER A 113 6.67 -6.22 0.15
N PRO A 114 7.13 -5.91 -1.08
CA PRO A 114 6.31 -6.13 -2.27
C PRO A 114 5.98 -7.61 -2.47
N SER A 115 4.78 -7.88 -2.97
CA SER A 115 4.39 -9.21 -3.44
C SER A 115 5.37 -9.77 -4.46
N THR A 116 5.54 -11.08 -4.51
CA THR A 116 6.35 -11.74 -5.55
C THR A 116 5.48 -12.17 -6.73
N ILE A 117 6.07 -12.15 -7.94
CA ILE A 117 5.50 -12.74 -9.16
C ILE A 117 6.38 -13.93 -9.56
N THR A 118 5.78 -15.10 -9.69
CA THR A 118 6.47 -16.35 -10.08
C THR A 118 5.71 -17.09 -11.19
N ASP A 119 6.25 -18.19 -11.64
CA ASP A 119 5.61 -19.15 -12.56
C ASP A 119 4.96 -18.50 -13.79
N ILE A 120 5.69 -17.54 -14.39
CA ILE A 120 5.25 -16.85 -15.60
C ILE A 120 5.37 -17.82 -16.77
N SER A 121 4.25 -18.07 -17.47
CA SER A 121 4.17 -19.03 -18.60
C SER A 121 4.82 -18.54 -19.89
N ILE A 122 5.26 -17.27 -19.95
CA ILE A 122 6.03 -16.70 -21.07
C ILE A 122 7.48 -16.56 -20.65
N ALA A 123 8.39 -17.13 -21.44
CA ALA A 123 9.84 -16.98 -21.28
C ALA A 123 10.38 -15.82 -22.15
N ASN A 124 11.62 -15.39 -21.89
CA ASN A 124 12.32 -14.51 -22.83
C ASN A 124 12.54 -15.22 -24.17
N ASN A 125 12.46 -14.48 -25.27
CA ASN A 125 12.54 -14.99 -26.64
C ASN A 125 11.46 -16.03 -27.00
N ASP A 126 10.31 -16.02 -26.31
CA ASP A 126 9.21 -16.94 -26.58
C ASP A 126 8.32 -16.43 -27.74
N TYR A 127 7.64 -17.36 -28.38
CA TYR A 127 6.63 -17.06 -29.39
C TYR A 127 5.24 -17.22 -28.77
N VAL A 128 4.45 -16.17 -28.81
CA VAL A 128 3.07 -16.19 -28.34
C VAL A 128 2.11 -16.20 -29.51
N GLY A 129 1.20 -17.18 -29.54
CA GLY A 129 0.05 -17.25 -30.44
C GLY A 129 -1.22 -17.19 -29.60
N SER A 130 -2.28 -17.88 -30.07
CA SER A 130 -3.47 -18.10 -29.26
C SER A 130 -3.14 -19.06 -28.11
N ARG A 131 -2.74 -18.50 -26.96
CA ARG A 131 -2.35 -19.28 -25.79
C ARG A 131 -2.74 -18.59 -24.47
N GLU A 132 -2.81 -19.40 -23.45
CA GLU A 132 -2.97 -18.98 -22.09
C GLU A 132 -1.68 -18.34 -21.55
N ILE A 133 -1.86 -17.22 -20.85
CA ILE A 133 -0.80 -16.56 -20.09
C ILE A 133 -1.13 -16.74 -18.61
N ILE A 134 -0.18 -17.25 -17.86
CA ILE A 134 -0.28 -17.51 -16.43
C ILE A 134 0.86 -16.80 -15.72
N PHE A 135 0.59 -16.31 -14.53
CA PHE A 135 1.58 -15.99 -13.51
C PHE A 135 0.97 -16.21 -12.11
N VAL A 136 1.83 -16.36 -11.11
CA VAL A 136 1.45 -16.63 -9.73
C VAL A 136 1.99 -15.55 -8.81
N THR A 137 1.24 -15.19 -7.77
CA THR A 137 1.68 -14.30 -6.69
C THR A 137 1.61 -15.01 -5.35
N ASN A 138 2.38 -14.55 -4.36
CA ASN A 138 2.34 -15.08 -3.00
C ASN A 138 1.18 -14.51 -2.15
N GLU A 139 0.50 -13.47 -2.64
CA GLU A 139 -0.58 -12.80 -1.92
C GLU A 139 -1.90 -12.80 -2.69
N GLU A 140 -3.01 -12.79 -1.94
CA GLU A 140 -4.37 -12.86 -2.46
C GLU A 140 -4.89 -11.48 -2.90
N LYS A 141 -5.74 -11.47 -3.94
CA LYS A 141 -6.55 -10.31 -4.37
C LYS A 141 -5.78 -9.07 -4.78
N LEU A 142 -4.58 -9.24 -5.31
CA LEU A 142 -3.79 -8.12 -5.80
C LEU A 142 -4.33 -7.61 -7.14
N PRO A 143 -4.58 -6.30 -7.29
CA PRO A 143 -4.77 -5.71 -8.61
C PRO A 143 -3.47 -5.78 -9.41
N GLY A 144 -3.59 -6.03 -10.71
CA GLY A 144 -2.44 -6.16 -11.57
C GLY A 144 -2.72 -5.73 -13.00
N SER A 145 -1.69 -5.83 -13.82
CA SER A 145 -1.79 -5.66 -15.27
C SER A 145 -0.76 -6.48 -16.01
N VAL A 146 -1.09 -6.86 -17.23
CA VAL A 146 -0.13 -7.36 -18.22
C VAL A 146 -0.16 -6.41 -19.40
N THR A 147 1.02 -5.95 -19.83
CA THR A 147 1.18 -4.96 -20.89
C THR A 147 2.14 -5.48 -21.95
N PHE A 148 1.69 -5.56 -23.20
CA PHE A 148 2.52 -5.83 -24.36
C PHE A 148 2.94 -4.51 -25.00
N THR A 149 4.23 -4.18 -24.94
CA THR A 149 4.81 -2.98 -25.56
C THR A 149 5.67 -3.39 -26.73
N ARG A 150 5.31 -2.92 -27.95
CA ARG A 150 6.10 -3.25 -29.14
C ARG A 150 7.50 -2.66 -29.06
N THR A 151 8.50 -3.51 -29.35
CA THR A 151 9.92 -3.14 -29.37
C THR A 151 10.56 -3.39 -30.74
N GLY A 152 9.90 -4.13 -31.66
CA GLY A 152 10.42 -4.44 -32.99
C GLY A 152 9.43 -5.19 -33.87
N GLY A 153 9.92 -5.79 -34.95
CA GLY A 153 9.09 -6.55 -35.91
C GLY A 153 8.07 -5.68 -36.65
N THR A 154 6.95 -6.28 -37.07
CA THR A 154 5.85 -5.59 -37.75
C THR A 154 5.36 -4.39 -36.92
N GLU A 155 5.02 -3.30 -37.60
CA GLU A 155 4.50 -2.09 -36.95
C GLU A 155 3.14 -2.35 -36.28
N ASP A 156 3.01 -1.88 -35.05
CA ASP A 156 1.78 -1.90 -34.26
C ASP A 156 1.49 -0.51 -33.72
N ALA A 157 0.63 0.21 -34.43
CA ALA A 157 0.25 1.59 -34.08
C ALA A 157 -0.65 1.65 -32.84
N GLY A 158 -1.19 0.50 -32.38
CA GLY A 158 -2.03 0.40 -31.17
C GLY A 158 -1.24 0.12 -29.89
N SER A 159 0.05 -0.17 -30.03
CA SER A 159 0.90 -0.46 -28.85
C SER A 159 1.05 0.76 -27.93
N PRO A 160 1.04 0.60 -26.59
CA PRO A 160 0.98 -0.67 -25.84
C PRO A 160 -0.43 -1.22 -25.66
N HIS A 161 -0.54 -2.55 -25.54
CA HIS A 161 -1.79 -3.25 -25.22
C HIS A 161 -1.78 -3.68 -23.76
N THR A 162 -2.68 -3.13 -22.95
CA THR A 162 -2.73 -3.40 -21.51
C THR A 162 -4.03 -4.09 -21.12
N LYS A 163 -3.93 -5.19 -20.40
CA LYS A 163 -5.03 -5.84 -19.66
C LYS A 163 -4.86 -5.57 -18.17
N THR A 164 -5.84 -4.89 -17.59
CA THR A 164 -5.95 -4.72 -16.14
C THR A 164 -6.66 -5.92 -15.52
N ILE A 165 -6.17 -6.36 -14.37
CA ILE A 165 -6.66 -7.52 -13.62
C ILE A 165 -7.04 -7.06 -12.23
N ALA A 166 -8.27 -7.32 -11.81
CA ALA A 166 -8.78 -6.90 -10.49
C ALA A 166 -8.33 -7.82 -9.33
N GLY A 167 -7.80 -9.01 -9.67
CA GLY A 167 -7.35 -10.02 -8.70
C GLY A 167 -7.14 -11.37 -9.37
N PRO A 168 -6.68 -12.39 -8.62
CA PRO A 168 -6.44 -13.72 -9.14
C PRO A 168 -7.74 -14.39 -9.60
N THR A 169 -7.65 -15.18 -10.65
CA THR A 169 -8.79 -15.93 -11.20
C THR A 169 -9.08 -17.20 -10.40
N MET A 170 -8.08 -17.74 -9.71
CA MET A 170 -8.22 -18.91 -8.85
C MET A 170 -7.07 -19.03 -7.84
N ILE A 171 -7.35 -19.73 -6.72
CA ILE A 171 -6.30 -20.22 -5.83
C ILE A 171 -5.74 -21.48 -6.46
N ASP A 172 -4.43 -21.54 -6.66
CA ASP A 172 -3.77 -22.69 -7.24
C ASP A 172 -2.90 -23.40 -6.20
N ASN A 173 -3.37 -24.56 -5.74
CA ASN A 173 -2.63 -25.38 -4.79
C ASN A 173 -1.39 -26.05 -5.41
N GLU A 174 -1.33 -26.14 -6.75
CA GLU A 174 -0.18 -26.73 -7.45
C GLU A 174 1.04 -25.81 -7.39
N TYR A 175 0.82 -24.48 -7.48
CA TYR A 175 1.89 -23.46 -7.45
C TYR A 175 2.08 -22.82 -6.07
N ASN A 176 1.32 -23.26 -5.07
CA ASN A 176 1.35 -22.71 -3.70
C ASN A 176 1.19 -21.18 -3.66
N GLY A 177 0.27 -20.64 -4.49
CA GLY A 177 0.03 -19.22 -4.63
C GLY A 177 -1.30 -18.88 -5.28
N TYR A 178 -1.44 -17.63 -5.68
CA TYR A 178 -2.65 -17.09 -6.30
C TYR A 178 -2.42 -16.92 -7.79
N LYS A 179 -3.12 -17.72 -8.59
CA LYS A 179 -2.95 -17.80 -10.04
C LYS A 179 -3.75 -16.73 -10.77
N TYR A 180 -3.08 -16.03 -11.65
CA TYR A 180 -3.65 -15.14 -12.65
C TYR A 180 -3.61 -15.83 -14.01
N GLN A 181 -4.74 -15.80 -14.71
CA GLN A 181 -4.91 -16.46 -16.00
C GLN A 181 -5.61 -15.52 -16.98
N MET A 182 -5.06 -15.41 -18.17
CA MET A 182 -5.62 -14.65 -19.28
C MET A 182 -5.30 -15.35 -20.60
N HIS A 183 -5.91 -14.90 -21.70
CA HIS A 183 -5.72 -15.53 -22.99
C HIS A 183 -5.36 -14.49 -24.05
N THR A 184 -4.29 -14.73 -24.83
CA THR A 184 -3.75 -13.75 -25.79
C THR A 184 -4.75 -13.30 -26.86
N ASP A 185 -5.60 -14.19 -27.36
CA ASP A 185 -6.58 -13.89 -28.39
C ASP A 185 -7.90 -13.30 -27.88
N VAL A 186 -8.18 -13.40 -26.60
CA VAL A 186 -9.39 -12.85 -25.95
C VAL A 186 -9.11 -11.54 -25.24
N ASP A 187 -8.00 -11.49 -24.49
CA ASP A 187 -7.65 -10.35 -23.65
C ASP A 187 -6.77 -9.31 -24.38
N PHE A 188 -6.07 -9.72 -25.44
CA PHE A 188 -5.19 -8.88 -26.25
C PHE A 188 -5.50 -9.03 -27.76
N THR A 189 -6.74 -8.80 -28.14
CA THR A 189 -7.28 -9.04 -29.51
C THR A 189 -6.59 -8.25 -30.63
N ASN A 190 -5.77 -7.26 -30.29
CA ASN A 190 -5.14 -6.34 -31.24
C ASN A 190 -3.62 -6.54 -31.38
N LEU A 191 -3.05 -7.63 -30.86
CA LEU A 191 -1.65 -7.93 -31.10
C LEU A 191 -1.41 -8.18 -32.60
N VAL A 192 -0.32 -7.64 -33.13
CA VAL A 192 0.01 -7.68 -34.56
C VAL A 192 0.96 -8.87 -34.85
N ASP A 193 0.65 -9.64 -35.90
CA ASP A 193 1.46 -10.76 -36.32
C ASP A 193 2.89 -10.34 -36.72
N ALA A 194 3.88 -11.09 -36.28
CA ALA A 194 5.32 -10.85 -36.44
C ALA A 194 5.81 -9.52 -35.80
N ALA A 195 5.03 -8.87 -34.93
CA ALA A 195 5.52 -7.83 -34.04
C ALA A 195 6.28 -8.46 -32.87
N ILE A 196 7.31 -7.75 -32.37
CA ILE A 196 8.11 -8.14 -31.22
C ILE A 196 7.69 -7.27 -30.06
N TYR A 197 7.40 -7.88 -28.89
CA TYR A 197 6.94 -7.20 -27.71
C TYR A 197 7.80 -7.49 -26.48
N THR A 198 8.01 -6.48 -25.65
CA THR A 198 8.29 -6.68 -24.23
C THR A 198 6.96 -6.88 -23.52
N VAL A 199 6.86 -7.88 -22.64
CA VAL A 199 5.65 -8.16 -21.86
C VAL A 199 5.94 -7.85 -20.39
N ASN A 200 5.28 -6.83 -19.86
CA ASN A 200 5.37 -6.42 -18.47
C ASN A 200 4.24 -7.03 -17.64
N PHE A 201 4.60 -7.70 -16.55
CA PHE A 201 3.69 -8.21 -15.53
C PHE A 201 3.84 -7.35 -14.29
N LYS A 202 2.75 -6.75 -13.83
CA LYS A 202 2.74 -5.84 -12.68
C LYS A 202 1.64 -6.22 -11.70
N VAL A 203 1.95 -6.21 -10.41
CA VAL A 203 0.97 -6.31 -9.31
C VAL A 203 1.26 -5.26 -8.25
N THR A 204 0.22 -4.91 -7.48
CA THR A 204 0.30 -3.98 -6.36
C THR A 204 -0.36 -4.64 -5.17
N ASP A 205 0.30 -4.70 -4.02
CA ASP A 205 -0.26 -5.28 -2.80
C ASP A 205 -1.25 -4.32 -2.09
N LEU A 206 -1.77 -4.75 -0.95
CA LEU A 206 -2.74 -3.96 -0.17
C LEU A 206 -2.12 -2.74 0.50
N ALA A 207 -0.79 -2.73 0.69
CA ALA A 207 -0.03 -1.61 1.21
C ALA A 207 0.50 -0.67 0.11
N GLU A 208 0.12 -0.92 -1.17
CA GLU A 208 0.56 -0.17 -2.35
C GLU A 208 2.03 -0.41 -2.76
N ASN A 209 2.69 -1.46 -2.25
CA ASN A 209 3.99 -1.86 -2.78
C ASN A 209 3.80 -2.53 -4.16
N GLN A 210 4.71 -2.25 -5.09
CA GLN A 210 4.58 -2.70 -6.48
C GLN A 210 5.70 -3.66 -6.84
N THR A 211 5.34 -4.73 -7.54
CA THR A 211 6.27 -5.64 -8.22
C THR A 211 6.01 -5.63 -9.71
N SER A 212 7.09 -5.61 -10.49
CA SER A 212 7.03 -5.64 -11.95
C SER A 212 8.13 -6.54 -12.51
N ILE A 213 7.77 -7.38 -13.48
CA ILE A 213 8.69 -8.27 -14.19
C ILE A 213 8.47 -8.12 -15.69
N ASP A 214 9.56 -7.91 -16.43
CA ASP A 214 9.57 -7.88 -17.89
C ASP A 214 10.00 -9.22 -18.48
N LYS A 215 9.37 -9.60 -19.59
CA LYS A 215 9.82 -10.65 -20.50
C LYS A 215 10.14 -10.01 -21.84
N GLU A 216 11.37 -10.19 -22.30
CA GLU A 216 11.92 -9.52 -23.48
C GLU A 216 12.31 -10.53 -24.55
N ASN A 217 12.37 -10.04 -25.83
CA ASN A 217 12.92 -10.82 -26.96
C ASN A 217 14.33 -10.33 -27.28
#